data_8c19e67b784e2500432aee8be37a9fee
#
_entry.id   8c19e67b784e2500432aee8be37a9fee
#
_cell.length_a   1.000
_cell.length_b   1.000
_cell.length_c   1.000
_cell.angle_alpha   90.00
_cell.angle_beta   90.00
_cell.angle_gamma   90.00
#
_symmetry.space_group_name_H-M   'P 1'
#
loop_
_entity.id
_entity.type
_entity.pdbx_description
1 polymer ?
#
loop_
_entity_poly.entity_id
_entity_poly.type
_entity_poly.pdbx_seq_one_letter_code
_entity_poly.pdbx_strand_id
1 'polypeptide(L)'
;MLIRAYRIRGHLIANLDPLSIQKKEEHSELKPESYGFSKNDYNRKIFLDGVLGLQYADLNQILKILKKTYCSTIGYEFMHMGDPDEKAWIRNRIEGPEKNISFTENGKRAILNKIVQAEGFEKYLHVKFVGTKR
;
A
#
# COMPACT_ATOMS: atom_id res chain seq x y z
N MET A 1 -7.75 6.53 -15.02
CA MET A 1 -8.64 5.63 -14.23
C MET A 1 -7.88 4.52 -13.55
N LEU A 2 -7.03 3.73 -14.23
CA LEU A 2 -6.26 2.61 -13.66
C LEU A 2 -5.45 2.97 -12.39
N ILE A 3 -4.68 4.07 -12.41
CA ILE A 3 -3.92 4.54 -11.22
C ILE A 3 -4.84 4.76 -10.02
N ARG A 4 -6.01 5.37 -10.25
CA ARG A 4 -7.01 5.58 -9.19
C ARG A 4 -7.55 4.26 -8.63
N ALA A 5 -7.77 3.27 -9.47
CA ALA A 5 -8.21 1.94 -9.02
C ALA A 5 -7.19 1.29 -8.08
N TYR A 6 -5.90 1.37 -8.40
CA TYR A 6 -4.86 0.88 -7.49
C TYR A 6 -4.81 1.64 -6.15
N ARG A 7 -5.03 2.97 -6.16
CA ARG A 7 -5.10 3.77 -4.92
C ARG A 7 -6.27 3.38 -4.02
N ILE A 8 -7.38 2.93 -4.62
CA ILE A 8 -8.60 2.55 -3.89
C ILE A 8 -8.58 1.07 -3.49
N ARG A 9 -8.12 0.18 -4.38
CA ARG A 9 -8.32 -1.27 -4.27
C ARG A 9 -7.04 -2.09 -4.26
N GLY A 10 -5.87 -1.46 -4.41
CA GLY A 10 -4.59 -2.18 -4.46
C GLY A 10 -4.31 -3.01 -3.20
N HIS A 11 -4.79 -2.56 -2.04
CA HIS A 11 -4.67 -3.27 -0.77
C HIS A 11 -5.37 -4.64 -0.77
N LEU A 12 -6.43 -4.82 -1.58
CA LEU A 12 -7.17 -6.09 -1.66
C LEU A 12 -6.31 -7.25 -2.20
N ILE A 13 -5.29 -6.93 -3.03
CA ILE A 13 -4.35 -7.93 -3.54
C ILE A 13 -2.96 -7.81 -2.93
N ALA A 14 -2.81 -6.97 -1.91
CA ALA A 14 -1.55 -6.84 -1.18
C ALA A 14 -1.20 -8.11 -0.41
N ASN A 15 0.09 -8.35 -0.19
CA ASN A 15 0.58 -9.51 0.54
C ASN A 15 0.58 -9.24 2.05
N LEU A 16 -0.60 -9.23 2.65
CA LEU A 16 -0.80 -8.93 4.08
C LEU A 16 -0.82 -10.18 4.96
N ASP A 17 -0.88 -11.36 4.34
CA ASP A 17 -0.90 -12.64 5.05
C ASP A 17 0.47 -13.33 4.91
N PRO A 18 1.34 -13.26 5.94
CA PRO A 18 2.67 -13.87 5.90
C PRO A 18 2.62 -15.41 5.86
N LEU A 19 1.51 -16.01 6.27
CA LEU A 19 1.30 -17.45 6.26
C LEU A 19 0.65 -17.96 4.98
N SER A 20 0.19 -17.04 4.11
CA SER A 20 -0.46 -17.35 2.84
C SER A 20 -1.67 -18.31 2.96
N ILE A 21 -2.43 -18.19 4.05
CA ILE A 21 -3.63 -19.00 4.33
C ILE A 21 -4.78 -18.54 3.46
N GLN A 22 -4.89 -17.22 3.23
CA GLN A 22 -5.97 -16.63 2.44
C GLN A 22 -5.64 -16.67 0.95
N LYS A 23 -6.58 -17.16 0.15
CA LYS A 23 -6.49 -17.05 -1.30
C LYS A 23 -6.78 -15.61 -1.73
N LYS A 24 -5.88 -15.03 -2.51
CA LYS A 24 -6.08 -13.69 -3.09
C LYS A 24 -7.00 -13.82 -4.30
N GLU A 25 -8.07 -13.05 -4.30
CA GLU A 25 -8.94 -12.94 -5.45
C GLU A 25 -8.41 -11.87 -6.42
N GLU A 26 -8.43 -12.18 -7.71
CA GLU A 26 -8.11 -11.19 -8.73
C GLU A 26 -9.24 -10.17 -8.83
N HIS A 27 -8.87 -8.89 -8.79
CA HIS A 27 -9.83 -7.80 -8.94
C HIS A 27 -9.82 -7.25 -10.36
N SER A 28 -10.95 -7.32 -11.07
CA SER A 28 -11.05 -6.90 -12.47
C SER A 28 -10.64 -5.43 -12.70
N GLU A 29 -10.97 -4.53 -11.77
CA GLU A 29 -10.60 -3.11 -11.85
C GLU A 29 -9.09 -2.84 -11.74
N LEU A 30 -8.28 -3.82 -11.36
CA LEU A 30 -6.82 -3.72 -11.34
C LEU A 30 -6.16 -4.24 -12.62
N LYS A 31 -6.98 -4.76 -13.55
CA LYS A 31 -6.51 -5.25 -14.86
C LYS A 31 -6.54 -4.10 -15.88
N PRO A 32 -5.43 -3.87 -16.62
CA PRO A 32 -5.39 -2.83 -17.66
C PRO A 32 -6.46 -3.00 -18.73
N GLU A 33 -6.81 -4.24 -19.05
CA GLU A 33 -7.79 -4.60 -20.05
C GLU A 33 -9.18 -3.99 -19.75
N SER A 34 -9.52 -3.84 -18.47
CA SER A 34 -10.78 -3.20 -18.04
C SER A 34 -10.85 -1.70 -18.38
N TYR A 35 -9.74 -1.12 -18.82
CA TYR A 35 -9.61 0.28 -19.26
C TYR A 35 -9.31 0.41 -20.75
N GLY A 36 -9.50 -0.67 -21.51
CA GLY A 36 -9.29 -0.68 -22.96
C GLY A 36 -7.84 -0.81 -23.41
N PHE A 37 -6.91 -1.13 -22.50
CA PHE A 37 -5.53 -1.42 -22.89
C PHE A 37 -5.41 -2.82 -23.48
N SER A 38 -4.75 -2.92 -24.62
CA SER A 38 -4.39 -4.16 -25.30
C SER A 38 -2.91 -4.48 -25.05
N LYS A 39 -2.48 -5.69 -25.43
CA LYS A 39 -1.06 -6.08 -25.33
C LYS A 39 -0.12 -5.13 -26.08
N ASN A 40 -0.57 -4.51 -27.15
CA ASN A 40 0.23 -3.59 -27.96
C ASN A 40 0.47 -2.23 -27.25
N ASP A 41 -0.35 -1.89 -26.26
CA ASP A 41 -0.26 -0.62 -25.53
C ASP A 41 0.78 -0.63 -24.40
N TYR A 42 1.28 -1.80 -24.02
CA TYR A 42 2.15 -1.94 -22.86
C TYR A 42 3.46 -1.16 -22.94
N ASN A 43 4.00 -0.97 -24.16
CA ASN A 43 5.23 -0.22 -24.40
C ASN A 43 4.99 1.21 -24.91
N ARG A 44 3.74 1.62 -25.04
CA ARG A 44 3.38 2.97 -25.48
C ARG A 44 3.65 3.99 -24.39
N LYS A 45 4.38 5.06 -24.71
CA LYS A 45 4.61 6.18 -23.79
C LYS A 45 3.30 6.93 -23.52
N ILE A 46 3.00 7.12 -22.24
CA ILE A 46 1.82 7.80 -21.73
C ILE A 46 2.30 9.03 -20.95
N PHE A 47 1.71 10.17 -21.21
CA PHE A 47 1.96 11.39 -20.46
C PHE A 47 1.25 11.32 -19.10
N LEU A 48 1.97 11.54 -18.00
CA LEU A 48 1.46 11.39 -16.63
C LEU A 48 1.40 12.71 -15.86
N ASP A 49 1.98 13.78 -16.38
CA ASP A 49 2.00 15.11 -15.75
C ASP A 49 2.44 15.08 -14.27
N GLY A 50 3.55 14.44 -14.00
CA GLY A 50 4.08 14.32 -12.64
C GLY A 50 3.40 13.28 -11.75
N VAL A 51 2.33 12.65 -12.18
CA VAL A 51 1.70 11.54 -11.44
C VAL A 51 2.68 10.38 -11.30
N LEU A 52 2.76 9.79 -10.13
CA LEU A 52 3.78 8.79 -9.74
C LEU A 52 5.23 9.32 -9.79
N GLY A 53 5.42 10.65 -9.79
CA GLY A 53 6.72 11.30 -9.91
C GLY A 53 7.33 11.23 -11.31
N LEU A 54 6.56 10.94 -12.36
CA LEU A 54 7.02 10.76 -13.72
C LEU A 54 6.28 11.67 -14.71
N GLN A 55 7.00 12.25 -15.66
CA GLN A 55 6.40 12.99 -16.77
C GLN A 55 5.82 12.05 -17.84
N TYR A 56 6.55 11.00 -18.18
CA TYR A 56 6.16 9.97 -19.13
C TYR A 56 6.53 8.61 -18.59
N ALA A 57 5.69 7.61 -18.83
CA ALA A 57 5.99 6.21 -18.57
C ALA A 57 5.22 5.31 -19.55
N ASP A 58 5.70 4.11 -19.77
CA ASP A 58 4.90 3.08 -20.42
C ASP A 58 4.02 2.33 -19.40
N LEU A 59 3.07 1.56 -19.89
CA LEU A 59 2.13 0.85 -19.03
C LEU A 59 2.83 -0.17 -18.12
N ASN A 60 3.92 -0.82 -18.58
CA ASN A 60 4.70 -1.74 -17.76
C ASN A 60 5.33 -1.03 -16.55
N GLN A 61 5.92 0.15 -16.79
CA GLN A 61 6.51 0.97 -15.73
C GLN A 61 5.45 1.43 -14.72
N ILE A 62 4.30 1.90 -15.22
CA ILE A 62 3.16 2.31 -14.37
C ILE A 62 2.71 1.14 -13.50
N LEU A 63 2.44 -0.03 -14.08
CA LEU A 63 2.01 -1.22 -13.36
C LEU A 63 3.05 -1.69 -12.33
N LYS A 64 4.34 -1.66 -12.69
CA LYS A 64 5.42 -2.02 -11.78
C LYS A 64 5.44 -1.12 -10.55
N ILE A 65 5.28 0.20 -10.73
CA ILE A 65 5.23 1.16 -9.63
C ILE A 65 3.97 0.92 -8.78
N LEU A 66 2.81 0.81 -9.41
CA LEU A 66 1.53 0.62 -8.71
C LEU A 66 1.51 -0.67 -7.90
N LYS A 67 1.95 -1.79 -8.48
CA LYS A 67 2.03 -3.07 -7.77
C LYS A 67 3.02 -3.01 -6.61
N LYS A 68 4.21 -2.41 -6.82
CA LYS A 68 5.20 -2.24 -5.75
C LYS A 68 4.68 -1.37 -4.61
N THR A 69 3.92 -0.31 -4.92
CA THR A 69 3.41 0.63 -3.92
C THR A 69 2.20 0.08 -3.20
N TYR A 70 1.18 -0.41 -3.92
CA TYR A 70 -0.15 -0.71 -3.38
C TYR A 70 -0.44 -2.19 -3.15
N CYS A 71 0.36 -3.08 -3.71
CA CYS A 71 0.10 -4.52 -3.65
C CYS A 71 1.26 -5.31 -3.01
N SER A 72 2.16 -4.64 -2.30
CA SER A 72 3.29 -5.25 -1.60
C SER A 72 2.84 -5.79 -0.23
N THR A 73 3.65 -5.62 0.80
CA THR A 73 3.41 -6.09 2.17
C THR A 73 2.72 -5.07 3.06
N ILE A 74 2.32 -3.94 2.51
CA ILE A 74 1.58 -2.87 3.20
C ILE A 74 0.31 -2.58 2.41
N GLY A 75 -0.84 -2.61 3.08
CA GLY A 75 -2.12 -2.15 2.54
C GLY A 75 -2.34 -0.67 2.84
N TYR A 76 -2.58 0.13 1.80
CA TYR A 76 -2.87 1.55 1.95
C TYR A 76 -4.34 1.84 1.69
N GLU A 77 -5.02 2.37 2.69
CA GLU A 77 -6.42 2.75 2.63
C GLU A 77 -6.60 4.20 3.08
N PHE A 78 -6.49 5.16 2.17
CA PHE A 78 -6.56 6.58 2.48
C PHE A 78 -7.52 7.36 1.57
N MET A 79 -8.07 6.72 0.56
CA MET A 79 -8.91 7.42 -0.43
C MET A 79 -10.28 7.86 0.11
N HIS A 80 -10.69 7.34 1.28
CA HIS A 80 -11.90 7.71 1.99
C HIS A 80 -11.77 9.03 2.79
N MET A 81 -10.56 9.53 2.99
CA MET A 81 -10.31 10.78 3.72
C MET A 81 -11.02 11.95 3.03
N GLY A 82 -11.65 12.80 3.83
CA GLY A 82 -12.36 13.98 3.33
C GLY A 82 -11.43 15.11 2.91
N ASP A 83 -10.38 15.34 3.71
CA ASP A 83 -9.42 16.42 3.48
C ASP A 83 -8.52 16.14 2.26
N PRO A 84 -8.50 17.01 1.23
CA PRO A 84 -7.68 16.83 0.06
C PRO A 84 -6.18 17.02 0.31
N ASP A 85 -5.79 17.86 1.28
CA ASP A 85 -4.39 18.14 1.59
C ASP A 85 -3.75 16.99 2.35
N GLU A 86 -4.43 16.43 3.33
CA GLU A 86 -4.01 15.20 4.02
C GLU A 86 -3.86 14.04 3.03
N LYS A 87 -4.85 13.87 2.16
CA LYS A 87 -4.83 12.84 1.10
C LYS A 87 -3.66 13.03 0.14
N ALA A 88 -3.37 14.27 -0.24
CA ALA A 88 -2.24 14.61 -1.11
C ALA A 88 -0.90 14.33 -0.41
N TRP A 89 -0.80 14.67 0.88
CA TRP A 89 0.40 14.40 1.67
C TRP A 89 0.71 12.91 1.75
N ILE A 90 -0.28 12.08 2.11
CA ILE A 90 -0.10 10.62 2.15
C ILE A 90 0.31 10.08 0.78
N ARG A 91 -0.39 10.49 -0.28
CA ARG A 91 -0.09 10.07 -1.64
C ARG A 91 1.36 10.41 -2.03
N ASN A 92 1.81 11.64 -1.76
CA ASN A 92 3.16 12.06 -2.07
C ASN A 92 4.20 11.26 -1.26
N ARG A 93 3.89 10.91 -0.03
CA ARG A 93 4.75 10.10 0.84
C ARG A 93 4.91 8.67 0.34
N ILE A 94 3.84 8.01 -0.11
CA ILE A 94 3.87 6.60 -0.54
C ILE A 94 4.24 6.42 -2.02
N GLU A 95 3.96 7.40 -2.88
CA GLU A 95 4.31 7.38 -4.31
C GLU A 95 5.63 8.08 -4.62
N GLY A 96 6.08 8.98 -3.73
CA GLY A 96 7.27 9.80 -3.92
C GLY A 96 8.59 9.05 -3.82
N PRO A 97 9.71 9.77 -4.00
CA PRO A 97 11.06 9.19 -3.96
C PRO A 97 11.42 8.63 -2.57
N GLU A 98 10.87 9.19 -1.51
CA GLU A 98 11.13 8.80 -0.12
C GLU A 98 10.34 7.56 0.35
N LYS A 99 9.62 6.89 -0.54
CA LYS A 99 8.78 5.72 -0.21
C LYS A 99 9.56 4.50 0.30
N ASN A 100 10.85 4.42 0.00
CA ASN A 100 11.69 3.30 0.41
C ASN A 100 12.31 3.61 1.77
N ILE A 101 11.61 3.28 2.84
CA ILE A 101 12.16 3.32 4.20
C ILE A 101 12.92 2.01 4.43
N SER A 102 14.22 2.08 4.69
CA SER A 102 15.02 0.96 5.13
C SER A 102 15.34 1.10 6.61
N PHE A 103 15.08 0.05 7.37
CA PHE A 103 15.45 -0.01 8.79
C PHE A 103 16.71 -0.83 8.96
N THR A 104 17.63 -0.36 9.83
CA THR A 104 18.74 -1.17 10.30
C THR A 104 18.23 -2.36 11.14
N GLU A 105 19.06 -3.40 11.32
CA GLU A 105 18.68 -4.53 12.17
C GLU A 105 18.35 -4.09 13.60
N ASN A 106 19.10 -3.15 14.16
CA ASN A 106 18.82 -2.59 15.48
C ASN A 106 17.49 -1.82 15.50
N GLY A 107 17.16 -1.09 14.44
CA GLY A 107 15.87 -0.41 14.28
C GLY A 107 14.70 -1.40 14.27
N LYS A 108 14.79 -2.50 13.50
CA LYS A 108 13.79 -3.56 13.48
C LYS A 108 13.60 -4.21 14.84
N ARG A 109 14.70 -4.52 15.54
CA ARG A 109 14.65 -5.09 16.91
C ARG A 109 14.02 -4.12 17.91
N ALA A 110 14.31 -2.83 17.80
CA ALA A 110 13.70 -1.81 18.66
C ALA A 110 12.19 -1.73 18.44
N ILE A 111 11.73 -1.75 17.19
CA ILE A 111 10.29 -1.78 16.84
C ILE A 111 9.63 -3.04 17.43
N LEU A 112 10.21 -4.22 17.19
CA LEU A 112 9.68 -5.49 17.72
C LEU A 112 9.59 -5.46 19.26
N ASN A 113 10.63 -4.95 19.92
CA ASN A 113 10.65 -4.85 21.39
C ASN A 113 9.51 -3.97 21.90
N LYS A 114 9.23 -2.83 21.24
CA LYS A 114 8.11 -1.95 21.61
C LYS A 114 6.75 -2.61 21.40
N ILE A 115 6.58 -3.37 20.33
CA ILE A 115 5.34 -4.12 20.08
C ILE A 115 5.12 -5.18 21.16
N VAL A 116 6.17 -5.97 21.50
CA VAL A 116 6.10 -7.00 22.54
C VAL A 116 5.83 -6.40 23.92
N GLN A 117 6.43 -5.24 24.23
CA GLN A 117 6.16 -4.52 25.49
C GLN A 117 4.69 -4.07 25.57
N ALA A 118 4.16 -3.50 24.48
CA ALA A 118 2.76 -3.05 24.41
C ALA A 118 1.79 -4.24 24.61
N GLU A 119 1.98 -5.33 23.84
CA GLU A 119 1.15 -6.54 23.99
C GLU A 119 1.24 -7.16 25.39
N GLY A 120 2.45 -7.23 25.95
CA GLY A 120 2.66 -7.77 27.30
C GLY A 120 1.93 -6.93 28.37
N PHE A 121 1.98 -5.60 28.23
CA PHE A 121 1.27 -4.68 29.10
C PHE A 121 -0.26 -4.83 28.98
N GLU A 122 -0.77 -4.90 27.75
CA GLU A 122 -2.20 -5.12 27.52
C GLU A 122 -2.70 -6.45 28.09
N LYS A 123 -1.92 -7.52 27.90
CA LYS A 123 -2.24 -8.84 28.47
C LYS A 123 -2.22 -8.80 30.01
N TYR A 124 -1.25 -8.13 30.61
CA TYR A 124 -1.19 -7.95 32.07
C TYR A 124 -2.43 -7.21 32.59
N LEU A 125 -2.81 -6.09 31.95
CA LEU A 125 -4.01 -5.34 32.34
C LEU A 125 -5.28 -6.18 32.19
N HIS A 126 -5.38 -6.97 31.15
CA HIS A 126 -6.53 -7.86 30.93
C HIS A 126 -6.71 -8.89 32.05
N VAL A 127 -5.61 -9.43 32.57
CA VAL A 127 -5.65 -10.42 33.67
C VAL A 127 -5.89 -9.77 35.01
N LYS A 128 -5.27 -8.62 35.27
CA LYS A 128 -5.32 -7.96 36.60
C LYS A 128 -6.54 -7.07 36.77
N PHE A 129 -7.04 -6.49 35.72
CA PHE A 129 -8.13 -5.51 35.75
C PHE A 129 -9.21 -5.91 34.73
N VAL A 130 -9.97 -6.95 35.08
CA VAL A 130 -11.08 -7.43 34.25
C VAL A 130 -12.10 -6.32 34.05
N GLY A 131 -12.31 -5.91 32.82
CA GLY A 131 -13.27 -4.85 32.43
C GLY A 131 -12.63 -3.51 32.01
N THR A 132 -11.34 -3.31 32.17
CA THR A 132 -10.64 -2.09 31.69
C THR A 132 -10.27 -2.12 30.20
N LYS A 133 -10.34 -3.28 29.59
CA LYS A 133 -10.15 -3.42 28.14
C LYS A 133 -11.52 -3.28 27.44
N ARG A 134 -11.89 -2.05 27.10
CA ARG A 134 -13.02 -1.74 26.21
C ARG A 134 -12.50 -1.10 24.94
#